data_38f446783ce1a4c98b184a352ef1eecb
#
_entry.id   38f446783ce1a4c98b184a352ef1eecb
#
_cell.length_a   1.000
_cell.length_b   1.000
_cell.length_c   1.000
_cell.angle_alpha   90.00
_cell.angle_beta   90.00
_cell.angle_gamma   90.00
#
_symmetry.space_group_name_H-M   'P 1'
#
loop_
_entity.id
_entity.type
_entity.pdbx_description
1 polymer ?
#
loop_
_entity_poly.entity_id
_entity_poly.type
_entity_poly.pdbx_seq_one_letter_code
_entity_poly.pdbx_strand_id
1 'polypeptide(L)'
;MYWPRAPLALITVAIAAAGVCCRPSEPLRVSTLQLGRSLNPDNSVGIHTTRFKPDDSIYVSVLSNKPGYGTLTVRWLFSGQLVSEAKREVSYQRAAATEFHLQNSGGFPPGDYSAEILINGEPAGRRAFRVEP
;
A
#
# COMPACT_ATOMS: atom_id res chain seq x y z
N MET A 1 -37.50 -21.78 64.49
CA MET A 1 -37.92 -21.19 63.21
C MET A 1 -36.72 -20.82 62.45
N TYR A 2 -36.42 -21.54 61.41
CA TYR A 2 -35.30 -21.31 60.51
C TYR A 2 -35.70 -20.38 59.38
N TRP A 3 -35.00 -19.27 59.22
CA TRP A 3 -35.19 -18.35 58.14
C TRP A 3 -34.12 -18.64 57.07
N PRO A 4 -34.45 -19.06 55.87
CA PRO A 4 -33.46 -19.28 54.85
C PRO A 4 -32.95 -17.93 54.36
N ARG A 5 -31.68 -17.66 54.60
CA ARG A 5 -31.03 -16.54 53.96
C ARG A 5 -30.79 -16.89 52.50
N ALA A 6 -31.41 -16.14 51.63
CA ALA A 6 -31.13 -16.25 50.19
C ALA A 6 -29.66 -15.85 49.94
N PRO A 7 -28.92 -16.63 49.15
CA PRO A 7 -27.57 -16.21 48.82
C PRO A 7 -27.64 -14.98 47.94
N LEU A 8 -26.94 -13.93 48.37
CA LEU A 8 -26.68 -12.80 47.46
C LEU A 8 -25.85 -13.32 46.29
N ALA A 9 -26.47 -13.41 45.14
CA ALA A 9 -25.74 -13.64 43.91
C ALA A 9 -24.96 -12.36 43.57
N LEU A 10 -23.66 -12.38 43.77
CA LEU A 10 -22.78 -11.36 43.28
C LEU A 10 -22.74 -11.52 41.73
N ILE A 11 -23.46 -10.63 41.06
CA ILE A 11 -23.33 -10.53 39.61
C ILE A 11 -22.06 -9.76 39.36
N THR A 12 -20.98 -10.49 39.07
CA THR A 12 -19.74 -9.89 38.57
C THR A 12 -19.97 -9.50 37.13
N VAL A 13 -20.26 -8.24 36.89
CA VAL A 13 -20.25 -7.70 35.52
C VAL A 13 -18.79 -7.61 35.10
N ALA A 14 -18.34 -8.58 34.33
CA ALA A 14 -17.07 -8.49 33.63
C ALA A 14 -17.24 -7.45 32.53
N ILE A 15 -16.76 -6.23 32.77
CA ILE A 15 -16.58 -5.25 31.71
C ILE A 15 -15.41 -5.74 30.87
N ALA A 16 -15.72 -6.42 29.79
CA ALA A 16 -14.73 -6.66 28.76
C ALA A 16 -14.36 -5.28 28.19
N ALA A 17 -13.20 -4.76 28.58
CA ALA A 17 -12.62 -3.63 27.90
C ALA A 17 -12.31 -4.12 26.47
N ALA A 18 -13.21 -3.83 25.55
CA ALA A 18 -12.92 -3.97 24.12
C ALA A 18 -11.74 -3.06 23.85
N GLY A 19 -10.55 -3.65 23.64
CA GLY A 19 -9.39 -2.89 23.25
C GLY A 19 -9.75 -2.07 22.02
N VAL A 20 -9.63 -0.76 22.12
CA VAL A 20 -9.80 0.12 20.97
C VAL A 20 -8.70 -0.24 20.00
N CYS A 21 -9.04 -1.04 18.98
CA CYS A 21 -8.14 -1.34 17.89
C CYS A 21 -7.97 -0.05 17.11
N CYS A 22 -6.76 0.58 17.16
CA CYS A 22 -6.43 1.81 16.45
C CYS A 22 -6.29 1.58 14.93
N ARG A 23 -7.17 0.79 14.33
CA ARG A 23 -7.21 0.64 12.88
C ARG A 23 -8.01 1.76 12.27
N PRO A 24 -7.51 2.38 11.18
CA PRO A 24 -8.35 3.25 10.38
C PRO A 24 -9.61 2.51 9.96
N SER A 25 -10.77 3.16 10.05
CA SER A 25 -12.06 2.57 9.71
C SER A 25 -12.39 2.69 8.23
N GLU A 26 -11.62 3.49 7.49
CA GLU A 26 -11.88 3.77 6.09
C GLU A 26 -10.95 3.00 5.16
N PRO A 27 -11.43 2.63 3.96
CA PRO A 27 -10.58 2.02 2.95
C PRO A 27 -9.51 3.01 2.49
N LEU A 28 -8.36 2.46 2.13
CA LEU A 28 -7.24 3.21 1.57
C LEU A 28 -7.66 3.91 0.27
N ARG A 29 -7.17 5.14 0.09
CA ARG A 29 -7.34 5.91 -1.14
C ARG A 29 -6.00 6.39 -1.66
N VAL A 30 -5.79 6.27 -2.97
CA VAL A 30 -4.63 6.84 -3.64
C VAL A 30 -4.92 8.29 -3.99
N SER A 31 -4.11 9.21 -3.47
CA SER A 31 -4.17 10.62 -3.84
C SER A 31 -3.26 10.94 -5.02
N THR A 32 -2.08 10.29 -5.08
CA THR A 32 -1.09 10.54 -6.12
C THR A 32 -0.25 9.30 -6.35
N LEU A 33 0.08 9.04 -7.60
CA LEU A 33 1.13 8.09 -8.00
C LEU A 33 2.34 8.86 -8.49
N GLN A 34 3.50 8.54 -7.93
CA GLN A 34 4.78 9.08 -8.36
C GLN A 34 5.63 8.00 -8.99
N LEU A 35 6.40 8.38 -9.98
CA LEU A 35 7.27 7.47 -10.71
C LEU A 35 8.65 8.15 -10.89
N GLY A 36 9.71 7.40 -10.67
CA GLY A 36 11.05 7.95 -10.80
C GLY A 36 12.17 6.98 -10.50
N ARG A 37 13.40 7.50 -10.44
CA ARG A 37 14.63 6.70 -10.29
C ARG A 37 15.25 6.76 -8.91
N SER A 38 14.70 7.52 -7.99
CA SER A 38 15.19 7.57 -6.60
C SER A 38 14.05 7.77 -5.63
N LEU A 39 14.31 7.41 -4.37
CA LEU A 39 13.38 7.61 -3.26
C LEU A 39 13.94 8.60 -2.26
N ASN A 40 13.03 9.37 -1.67
CA ASN A 40 13.29 10.13 -0.45
C ASN A 40 13.11 9.23 0.80
N PRO A 41 13.61 9.66 1.96
CA PRO A 41 13.45 8.88 3.20
C PRO A 41 12.00 8.59 3.61
N ASP A 42 11.03 9.40 3.16
CA ASP A 42 9.60 9.23 3.44
C ASP A 42 8.88 8.31 2.43
N ASN A 43 9.63 7.62 1.56
CA ASN A 43 9.15 6.78 0.47
C ASN A 43 8.48 7.53 -0.68
N SER A 44 8.52 8.85 -0.71
CA SER A 44 8.17 9.59 -1.91
C SER A 44 9.29 9.53 -2.95
N VAL A 45 8.95 9.77 -4.21
CA VAL A 45 9.93 9.77 -5.30
C VAL A 45 10.78 11.04 -5.25
N GLY A 46 12.10 10.89 -5.31
CA GLY A 46 13.05 12.00 -5.33
C GLY A 46 13.26 12.56 -6.73
N ILE A 47 13.65 11.74 -7.68
CA ILE A 47 13.87 12.15 -9.08
C ILE A 47 12.72 11.61 -9.92
N HIS A 48 11.75 12.48 -10.21
CA HIS A 48 10.58 12.14 -11.03
C HIS A 48 10.98 12.02 -12.50
N THR A 49 10.60 10.91 -13.12
CA THR A 49 10.79 10.70 -14.55
C THR A 49 9.84 9.62 -15.05
N THR A 50 9.51 9.68 -16.34
CA THR A 50 8.81 8.63 -17.07
C THR A 50 9.72 7.98 -18.13
N ARG A 51 10.99 8.38 -18.15
CA ARG A 51 12.00 7.84 -19.06
C ARG A 51 13.16 7.29 -18.27
N PHE A 52 13.49 6.04 -18.53
CA PHE A 52 14.50 5.28 -17.79
C PHE A 52 15.53 4.72 -18.77
N LYS A 53 16.70 4.42 -18.23
CA LYS A 53 17.74 3.65 -18.90
C LYS A 53 17.63 2.18 -18.48
N PRO A 54 18.18 1.25 -19.27
CA PRO A 54 18.08 -0.19 -18.96
C PRO A 54 18.64 -0.59 -17.59
N ASP A 55 19.61 0.15 -17.06
CA ASP A 55 20.25 -0.12 -15.76
C ASP A 55 19.66 0.67 -14.60
N ASP A 56 18.65 1.50 -14.82
CA ASP A 56 17.98 2.24 -13.76
C ASP A 56 17.16 1.32 -12.84
N SER A 57 17.03 1.74 -11.61
CA SER A 57 15.95 1.25 -10.73
C SER A 57 14.70 2.07 -10.97
N ILE A 58 13.56 1.41 -11.05
CA ILE A 58 12.28 2.05 -11.32
C ILE A 58 11.45 2.01 -10.05
N TYR A 59 11.11 3.18 -9.52
CA TYR A 59 10.32 3.32 -8.30
C TYR A 59 8.94 3.87 -8.62
N VAL A 60 7.93 3.28 -8.03
CA VAL A 60 6.60 3.85 -7.94
C VAL A 60 6.25 4.09 -6.49
N SER A 61 5.75 5.27 -6.18
CA SER A 61 5.28 5.62 -4.85
C SER A 61 3.79 5.91 -4.89
N VAL A 62 3.07 5.22 -4.02
CA VAL A 62 1.62 5.38 -3.84
C VAL A 62 1.41 6.27 -2.64
N LEU A 63 0.94 7.50 -2.88
CA LEU A 63 0.69 8.47 -1.83
C LEU A 63 -0.78 8.46 -1.45
N SER A 64 -1.03 8.40 -0.14
CA SER A 64 -2.34 8.62 0.44
C SER A 64 -2.30 9.82 1.37
N ASN A 65 -3.19 10.79 1.20
CA ASN A 65 -3.25 11.98 2.03
C ASN A 65 -4.22 11.85 3.21
N LYS A 66 -4.82 10.69 3.39
CA LYS A 66 -5.77 10.38 4.47
C LYS A 66 -5.45 9.05 5.13
N PRO A 67 -5.87 8.86 6.41
CA PRO A 67 -5.85 7.54 7.01
C PRO A 67 -6.66 6.53 6.20
N GLY A 68 -6.24 5.29 6.24
CA GLY A 68 -6.95 4.21 5.56
C GLY A 68 -6.18 2.91 5.62
N TYR A 69 -6.84 1.81 5.28
CA TYR A 69 -6.25 0.49 5.26
C TYR A 69 -6.66 -0.27 4.00
N GLY A 70 -5.85 -1.21 3.61
CA GLY A 70 -6.14 -2.07 2.46
C GLY A 70 -4.93 -2.82 1.96
N THR A 71 -5.15 -3.61 0.94
CA THR A 71 -4.08 -4.32 0.23
C THR A 71 -3.74 -3.56 -1.04
N LEU A 72 -2.51 -3.06 -1.10
CA LEU A 72 -1.96 -2.45 -2.31
C LEU A 72 -1.31 -3.54 -3.16
N THR A 73 -1.61 -3.53 -4.45
CA THR A 73 -0.96 -4.36 -5.45
C THR A 73 -0.35 -3.47 -6.51
N VAL A 74 0.91 -3.71 -6.86
CA VAL A 74 1.53 -3.15 -8.05
C VAL A 74 1.67 -4.25 -9.09
N ARG A 75 1.28 -3.96 -10.32
CA ARG A 75 1.45 -4.82 -11.48
C ARG A 75 2.31 -4.09 -12.51
N TRP A 76 3.47 -4.66 -12.79
CA TRP A 76 4.39 -4.12 -13.78
C TRP A 76 4.17 -4.82 -15.12
N LEU A 77 3.91 -4.03 -16.15
CA LEU A 77 3.64 -4.56 -17.49
C LEU A 77 4.68 -4.06 -18.47
N PHE A 78 5.07 -4.92 -19.38
CA PHE A 78 5.91 -4.60 -20.53
C PHE A 78 5.14 -4.95 -21.81
N SER A 79 4.92 -3.96 -22.66
CA SER A 79 4.10 -4.10 -23.88
C SER A 79 2.75 -4.77 -23.60
N GLY A 80 2.13 -4.41 -22.49
CA GLY A 80 0.83 -4.94 -22.06
C GLY A 80 0.87 -6.31 -21.37
N GLN A 81 2.03 -6.93 -21.24
CA GLN A 81 2.19 -8.24 -20.59
C GLN A 81 2.72 -8.07 -19.16
N LEU A 82 2.16 -8.81 -18.22
CA LEU A 82 2.59 -8.80 -16.83
C LEU A 82 4.00 -9.39 -16.72
N VAL A 83 4.92 -8.62 -16.13
CA VAL A 83 6.31 -9.05 -15.89
C VAL A 83 6.64 -9.21 -14.40
N SER A 84 5.92 -8.51 -13.54
CA SER A 84 6.08 -8.60 -12.09
C SER A 84 4.85 -8.12 -11.37
N GLU A 85 4.59 -8.67 -10.19
CA GLU A 85 3.50 -8.27 -9.31
C GLU A 85 3.97 -8.34 -7.86
N ALA A 86 3.59 -7.36 -7.07
CA ALA A 86 3.85 -7.36 -5.63
C ALA A 86 2.62 -6.85 -4.89
N LYS A 87 2.37 -7.43 -3.71
CA LYS A 87 1.26 -7.06 -2.83
C LYS A 87 1.80 -6.64 -1.48
N ARG A 88 1.14 -5.68 -0.87
CA ARG A 88 1.49 -5.21 0.47
C ARG A 88 0.24 -4.77 1.22
N GLU A 89 0.04 -5.31 2.41
CA GLU A 89 -1.00 -4.82 3.30
C GLU A 89 -0.51 -3.55 3.99
N VAL A 90 -1.34 -2.51 3.97
CA VAL A 90 -1.01 -1.22 4.57
C VAL A 90 -2.14 -0.73 5.46
N SER A 91 -1.74 -0.02 6.51
CA SER A 91 -2.65 0.63 7.44
C SER A 91 -2.03 1.97 7.84
N TYR A 92 -2.59 3.06 7.33
CA TYR A 92 -2.08 4.41 7.58
C TYR A 92 -2.93 5.12 8.59
N GLN A 93 -2.30 5.62 9.65
CA GLN A 93 -2.94 6.47 10.65
C GLN A 93 -2.99 7.95 10.21
N ARG A 94 -2.20 8.30 9.21
CA ARG A 94 -2.05 9.65 8.65
C ARG A 94 -1.56 9.55 7.21
N ALA A 95 -1.42 10.69 6.54
CA ALA A 95 -0.82 10.73 5.20
C ALA A 95 0.51 9.98 5.16
N ALA A 96 0.68 9.12 4.18
CA ALA A 96 1.85 8.27 4.03
C ALA A 96 2.08 7.87 2.59
N ALA A 97 3.26 7.32 2.31
CA ALA A 97 3.63 6.80 1.01
C ALA A 97 4.10 5.35 1.12
N THR A 98 3.68 4.53 0.17
CA THR A 98 4.17 3.15 0.00
C THR A 98 4.92 3.05 -1.31
N GLU A 99 6.17 2.59 -1.27
CA GLU A 99 6.98 2.40 -2.46
C GLU A 99 6.97 0.96 -2.93
N PHE A 100 7.06 0.82 -4.25
CA PHE A 100 7.40 -0.43 -4.93
C PHE A 100 8.50 -0.13 -5.92
N HIS A 101 9.37 -1.09 -6.17
CA HIS A 101 10.45 -0.90 -7.13
C HIS A 101 10.68 -2.14 -7.97
N LEU A 102 11.22 -1.90 -9.15
CA LEU A 102 11.61 -2.93 -10.09
C LEU A 102 13.08 -2.73 -10.45
N GLN A 103 13.84 -3.82 -10.39
CA GLN A 103 15.25 -3.86 -10.78
C GLN A 103 15.49 -5.05 -11.69
N ASN A 104 16.39 -4.90 -12.62
CA ASN A 104 16.84 -5.99 -13.49
C ASN A 104 18.36 -5.91 -13.66
N SER A 105 19.09 -6.87 -13.08
CA SER A 105 20.54 -6.92 -13.14
C SER A 105 21.11 -7.07 -14.56
N GLY A 106 20.33 -7.67 -15.47
CA GLY A 106 20.67 -7.78 -16.90
C GLY A 106 20.23 -6.59 -17.74
N GLY A 107 19.65 -5.56 -17.11
CA GLY A 107 19.07 -4.41 -17.80
C GLY A 107 17.64 -4.67 -18.28
N PHE A 108 16.83 -3.62 -18.25
CA PHE A 108 15.47 -3.68 -18.77
C PHE A 108 15.47 -3.62 -20.29
N PRO A 109 14.71 -4.48 -20.97
CA PRO A 109 14.50 -4.32 -22.41
C PRO A 109 13.91 -2.93 -22.73
N PRO A 110 14.44 -2.21 -23.72
CA PRO A 110 13.84 -0.96 -24.15
C PRO A 110 12.41 -1.15 -24.68
N GLY A 111 11.54 -0.20 -24.40
CA GLY A 111 10.16 -0.22 -24.85
C GLY A 111 9.19 0.41 -23.88
N ASP A 112 7.93 0.12 -24.07
CA ASP A 112 6.83 0.70 -23.31
C ASP A 112 6.44 -0.18 -22.13
N TYR A 113 6.36 0.46 -20.97
CA TYR A 113 6.01 -0.16 -19.69
C TYR A 113 4.86 0.57 -19.03
N SER A 114 4.26 -0.07 -18.07
CA SER A 114 3.31 0.58 -17.16
C SER A 114 3.35 -0.07 -15.79
N ALA A 115 3.01 0.73 -14.78
CA ALA A 115 2.75 0.29 -13.43
C ALA A 115 1.26 0.52 -13.14
N GLU A 116 0.55 -0.55 -12.80
CA GLU A 116 -0.85 -0.49 -12.38
C GLU A 116 -0.93 -0.68 -10.87
N ILE A 117 -1.72 0.16 -10.22
CA ILE A 117 -1.98 0.05 -8.78
C ILE A 117 -3.41 -0.38 -8.58
N LEU A 118 -3.57 -1.40 -7.73
CA LEU A 118 -4.87 -1.89 -7.29
C LEU A 118 -4.98 -1.73 -5.77
N ILE A 119 -6.17 -1.41 -5.31
CA ILE A 119 -6.52 -1.43 -3.89
C ILE A 119 -7.60 -2.49 -3.71
N ASN A 120 -7.33 -3.48 -2.86
CA ASN A 120 -8.25 -4.59 -2.61
C ASN A 120 -8.71 -5.28 -3.91
N GLY A 121 -7.81 -5.38 -4.89
CA GLY A 121 -8.08 -5.97 -6.19
C GLY A 121 -8.75 -5.05 -7.21
N GLU A 122 -9.10 -3.83 -6.84
CA GLU A 122 -9.73 -2.85 -7.73
C GLU A 122 -8.70 -1.86 -8.28
N PRO A 123 -8.77 -1.53 -9.58
CA PRO A 123 -7.87 -0.54 -10.18
C PRO A 123 -7.98 0.82 -9.48
N ALA A 124 -6.83 1.38 -9.09
CA ALA A 124 -6.75 2.64 -8.37
C ALA A 124 -5.86 3.68 -9.05
N GLY A 125 -5.09 3.29 -10.05
CA GLY A 125 -4.23 4.19 -10.81
C GLY A 125 -3.28 3.44 -11.72
N ARG A 126 -2.70 4.20 -12.65
CA ARG A 126 -1.76 3.66 -13.63
C ARG A 126 -0.77 4.74 -14.05
N ARG A 127 0.48 4.37 -14.25
CA ARG A 127 1.51 5.22 -14.84
C ARG A 127 2.21 4.48 -15.98
N ALA A 128 2.23 5.11 -17.12
CA ALA A 128 3.02 4.65 -18.27
C ALA A 128 4.44 5.25 -18.20
N PHE A 129 5.42 4.47 -18.61
CA PHE A 129 6.79 4.91 -18.69
C PHE A 129 7.52 4.17 -19.82
N ARG A 130 8.71 4.62 -20.11
CA ARG A 130 9.50 4.07 -21.20
C ARG A 130 10.93 3.82 -20.77
N VAL A 131 11.47 2.68 -21.18
CA VAL A 131 12.90 2.40 -21.08
C VAL A 131 13.53 2.67 -22.46
N GLU A 132 14.53 3.52 -22.47
CA GLU A 132 15.28 3.93 -23.66
C GLU A 132 16.65 3.25 -23.67
N PRO A 133 17.19 2.92 -24.85
CA PRO A 133 18.53 2.32 -24.96
C PRO A 133 19.63 3.20 -24.38
#